data_0ead19290c31dbe70b39fb5cbaf5e6b5
#
_entry.id   0ead19290c31dbe70b39fb5cbaf5e6b5
#
_cell.length_a   1.000
_cell.length_b   1.000
_cell.length_c   1.000
_cell.angle_alpha   90.00
_cell.angle_beta   90.00
_cell.angle_gamma   90.00
#
_symmetry.space_group_name_H-M   'P 1'
#
loop_
_entity.id
_entity.type
_entity.pdbx_description
1 polymer ?
#
loop_
_entity_poly.entity_id
_entity_poly.type
_entity_poly.pdbx_seq_one_letter_code
_entity_poly.pdbx_strand_id
1 'polypeptide(L)'
;MPVADLSLEGLVHDLNNVFQTIAESADVLGNDPKWEKLARTLQRSVDQGQRIAHSILETNRSATELIPVIENAAQFCQDYLETASRPKLGFTRDIDPEFRLKGDPAQWERVLVNLFLNSAQAGAKNIRIHARGLEIVVSDDGPGIAPELLPRIFQERVSTKSIISGLGLFVVKSIVEQNGGKVTAANGPSGGAVFTMRV
;
A
#
# COMPACT_ATOMS: atom_id res chain seq x y z
N MET A 1 -36.53 -11.79 -5.06
CA MET A 1 -35.09 -11.63 -4.90
C MET A 1 -34.80 -10.15 -4.83
N PRO A 2 -34.19 -9.60 -3.77
CA PRO A 2 -33.81 -8.18 -3.79
C PRO A 2 -32.80 -7.95 -4.90
N VAL A 3 -33.06 -6.98 -5.74
CA VAL A 3 -32.12 -6.48 -6.76
C VAL A 3 -30.92 -5.98 -5.96
N ALA A 4 -29.73 -6.56 -6.22
CA ALA A 4 -28.49 -6.05 -5.62
C ALA A 4 -28.38 -4.58 -5.99
N ASP A 5 -28.23 -3.73 -4.99
CA ASP A 5 -27.96 -2.32 -5.20
C ASP A 5 -26.58 -2.19 -5.84
N LEU A 6 -26.56 -1.99 -7.14
CA LEU A 6 -25.34 -1.79 -7.94
C LEU A 6 -24.75 -0.40 -7.76
N SER A 7 -25.25 0.37 -6.78
CA SER A 7 -24.63 1.65 -6.41
C SER A 7 -23.26 1.42 -5.75
N LEU A 8 -22.40 2.42 -5.80
CA LEU A 8 -21.11 2.41 -5.11
C LEU A 8 -21.30 2.22 -3.60
N GLU A 9 -22.35 2.78 -3.03
CA GLU A 9 -22.72 2.62 -1.62
C GLU A 9 -23.08 1.16 -1.30
N GLY A 10 -23.89 0.50 -2.16
CA GLY A 10 -24.23 -0.91 -2.04
C GLY A 10 -22.99 -1.81 -2.09
N LEU A 11 -22.07 -1.56 -3.01
CA LEU A 11 -20.83 -2.31 -3.12
C LEU A 11 -19.94 -2.15 -1.87
N VAL A 12 -19.81 -0.93 -1.36
CA VAL A 12 -19.05 -0.66 -0.12
C VAL A 12 -19.70 -1.33 1.09
N HIS A 13 -21.03 -1.32 1.17
CA HIS A 13 -21.75 -2.04 2.21
C HIS A 13 -21.46 -3.55 2.18
N ASP A 14 -21.52 -4.17 1.00
CA ASP A 14 -21.24 -5.60 0.83
C ASP A 14 -19.78 -5.95 1.16
N LEU A 15 -18.83 -5.10 0.75
CA LEU A 15 -17.42 -5.24 1.14
C LEU A 15 -17.22 -5.18 2.66
N ASN A 16 -17.90 -4.25 3.34
CA ASN A 16 -17.83 -4.13 4.79
C ASN A 16 -18.37 -5.37 5.50
N ASN A 17 -19.41 -6.02 4.97
CA ASN A 17 -19.92 -7.27 5.51
C ASN A 17 -18.90 -8.41 5.38
N VAL A 18 -18.17 -8.49 4.26
CA VAL A 18 -17.08 -9.45 4.08
C VAL A 18 -15.94 -9.17 5.07
N PHE A 19 -15.55 -7.93 5.23
CA PHE A 19 -14.51 -7.53 6.19
C PHE A 19 -14.92 -7.87 7.63
N GLN A 20 -16.18 -7.66 8.00
CA GLN A 20 -16.71 -8.03 9.31
C GLN A 20 -16.55 -9.53 9.57
N THR A 21 -16.91 -10.37 8.60
CA THR A 21 -16.77 -11.84 8.72
C THR A 21 -15.32 -12.26 8.90
N ILE A 22 -14.39 -11.61 8.19
CA ILE A 22 -12.95 -11.88 8.32
C ILE A 22 -12.44 -11.43 9.70
N ALA A 23 -12.89 -10.28 10.21
CA ALA A 23 -12.51 -9.77 11.53
C ALA A 23 -12.97 -10.75 12.65
N GLU A 24 -14.22 -11.19 12.60
CA GLU A 24 -14.75 -12.17 13.57
C GLU A 24 -13.98 -13.49 13.52
N SER A 25 -13.60 -13.94 12.33
CA SER A 25 -12.77 -15.14 12.16
C SER A 25 -11.37 -14.95 12.74
N ALA A 26 -10.79 -13.76 12.57
CA ALA A 26 -9.49 -13.41 13.14
C ALA A 26 -9.55 -13.35 14.68
N ASP A 27 -10.62 -12.82 15.25
CA ASP A 27 -10.83 -12.80 16.71
C ASP A 27 -10.88 -14.22 17.29
N VAL A 28 -11.58 -15.14 16.63
CA VAL A 28 -11.61 -16.55 17.04
C VAL A 28 -10.22 -17.19 16.99
N LEU A 29 -9.46 -16.93 15.92
CA LEU A 29 -8.07 -17.41 15.78
C LEU A 29 -7.15 -16.83 16.85
N GLY A 30 -7.36 -15.57 17.23
CA GLY A 30 -6.54 -14.86 18.23
C GLY A 30 -6.62 -15.44 19.65
N ASN A 31 -7.63 -16.28 19.93
CA ASN A 31 -7.76 -17.00 21.21
C ASN A 31 -6.75 -18.14 21.38
N ASP A 32 -6.10 -18.59 20.31
CA ASP A 32 -5.04 -19.59 20.35
C ASP A 32 -3.68 -18.90 20.17
N PRO A 33 -2.75 -18.99 21.15
CA PRO A 33 -1.42 -18.37 21.08
C PRO A 33 -0.62 -18.73 19.82
N LYS A 34 -0.88 -19.89 19.24
CA LYS A 34 -0.26 -20.35 18.00
C LYS A 34 -0.60 -19.45 16.80
N TRP A 35 -1.80 -18.88 16.81
CA TRP A 35 -2.35 -18.10 15.69
C TRP A 35 -2.45 -16.60 15.97
N GLU A 36 -2.03 -16.14 17.15
CA GLU A 36 -2.15 -14.76 17.60
C GLU A 36 -1.53 -13.74 16.61
N LYS A 37 -0.34 -14.05 16.08
CA LYS A 37 0.33 -13.18 15.09
C LYS A 37 -0.45 -13.09 13.78
N LEU A 38 -0.97 -14.23 13.31
CA LEU A 38 -1.80 -14.28 12.11
C LEU A 38 -3.10 -13.51 12.31
N ALA A 39 -3.76 -13.70 13.45
CA ALA A 39 -5.00 -13.00 13.81
C ALA A 39 -4.81 -11.47 13.78
N ARG A 40 -3.75 -10.97 14.42
CA ARG A 40 -3.41 -9.52 14.39
C ARG A 40 -3.17 -9.02 12.98
N THR A 41 -2.49 -9.79 12.13
CA THR A 41 -2.24 -9.39 10.74
C THR A 41 -3.54 -9.35 9.95
N LEU A 42 -4.45 -10.33 10.15
CA LEU A 42 -5.77 -10.34 9.52
C LEU A 42 -6.61 -9.14 9.97
N GLN A 43 -6.66 -8.86 11.28
CA GLN A 43 -7.38 -7.70 11.83
C GLN A 43 -6.91 -6.39 11.19
N ARG A 44 -5.59 -6.16 11.13
CA ARG A 44 -5.04 -4.96 10.48
C ARG A 44 -5.35 -4.88 8.99
N SER A 45 -5.34 -6.01 8.29
CA SER A 45 -5.72 -6.07 6.87
C SER A 45 -7.18 -5.71 6.66
N VAL A 46 -8.05 -6.15 7.57
CA VAL A 46 -9.48 -5.80 7.60
C VAL A 46 -9.66 -4.31 7.85
N ASP A 47 -9.02 -3.76 8.89
CA ASP A 47 -9.08 -2.33 9.21
C ASP A 47 -8.64 -1.46 8.03
N GLN A 48 -7.56 -1.87 7.36
CA GLN A 48 -7.09 -1.20 6.16
C GLN A 48 -8.11 -1.28 5.02
N GLY A 49 -8.69 -2.48 4.79
CA GLY A 49 -9.73 -2.68 3.77
C GLY A 49 -10.97 -1.83 4.02
N GLN A 50 -11.42 -1.74 5.27
CA GLN A 50 -12.56 -0.90 5.67
C GLN A 50 -12.27 0.60 5.46
N ARG A 51 -11.08 1.08 5.84
CA ARG A 51 -10.66 2.46 5.57
C ARG A 51 -10.68 2.77 4.06
N ILE A 52 -10.16 1.87 3.23
CA ILE A 52 -10.19 2.02 1.77
C ILE A 52 -11.62 2.04 1.25
N ALA A 53 -12.50 1.15 1.72
CA ALA A 53 -13.89 1.11 1.31
C ALA A 53 -14.64 2.39 1.71
N HIS A 54 -14.39 2.93 2.90
CA HIS A 54 -14.93 4.21 3.36
C HIS A 54 -14.45 5.38 2.51
N SER A 55 -13.17 5.39 2.15
CA SER A 55 -12.55 6.47 1.37
C SER A 55 -13.12 6.61 -0.04
N ILE A 56 -13.65 5.52 -0.58
CA ILE A 56 -14.33 5.54 -1.88
C ILE A 56 -15.62 6.39 -1.82
N LEU A 57 -16.23 6.49 -0.64
CA LEU A 57 -17.44 7.30 -0.42
C LEU A 57 -17.13 8.76 -0.03
N GLU A 58 -16.01 8.98 0.65
CA GLU A 58 -15.62 10.31 1.13
C GLU A 58 -14.69 11.01 0.14
N THR A 59 -15.24 11.71 -0.83
CA THR A 59 -14.52 12.62 -1.74
C THR A 59 -14.07 13.90 -1.01
N ASN A 60 -13.56 13.80 0.21
CA ASN A 60 -13.15 14.98 0.96
C ASN A 60 -11.67 15.28 0.71
N ARG A 61 -11.42 16.40 0.01
CA ARG A 61 -10.09 16.94 -0.36
C ARG A 61 -9.37 17.59 0.83
N SER A 62 -9.36 16.96 1.98
CA SER A 62 -8.58 17.44 3.12
C SER A 62 -7.08 17.16 2.92
N ALA A 63 -6.26 18.09 3.37
CA ALA A 63 -4.80 17.91 3.36
C ALA A 63 -4.40 16.78 4.31
N THR A 64 -3.70 15.78 3.78
CA THR A 64 -3.26 14.60 4.53
C THR A 64 -1.80 14.76 4.97
N GLU A 65 -1.52 14.50 6.23
CA GLU A 65 -0.15 14.43 6.74
C GLU A 65 0.50 13.12 6.31
N LEU A 66 1.69 13.21 5.70
CA LEU A 66 2.38 12.04 5.15
C LEU A 66 3.00 11.13 6.23
N ILE A 67 3.46 11.70 7.34
CA ILE A 67 4.17 10.94 8.39
C ILE A 67 3.30 9.82 8.98
N PRO A 68 2.07 10.06 9.45
CA PRO A 68 1.20 9.00 9.95
C PRO A 68 0.90 7.91 8.90
N VAL A 69 0.76 8.30 7.63
CA VAL A 69 0.52 7.36 6.53
C VAL A 69 1.72 6.43 6.32
N ILE A 70 2.95 6.97 6.40
CA ILE A 70 4.18 6.17 6.33
C ILE A 70 4.26 5.21 7.52
N GLU A 71 3.97 5.67 8.73
CA GLU A 71 4.05 4.87 9.95
C GLU A 71 3.07 3.68 9.91
N ASN A 72 1.83 3.91 9.51
CA ASN A 72 0.83 2.86 9.35
C ASN A 72 1.25 1.85 8.28
N ALA A 73 1.67 2.32 7.10
CA ALA A 73 2.12 1.46 6.01
C ALA A 73 3.35 0.63 6.39
N ALA A 74 4.32 1.23 7.09
CA ALA A 74 5.51 0.55 7.56
C ALA A 74 5.17 -0.51 8.61
N GLN A 75 4.30 -0.19 9.57
CA GLN A 75 3.86 -1.13 10.59
C GLN A 75 3.14 -2.33 9.97
N PHE A 76 2.19 -2.08 9.06
CA PHE A 76 1.49 -3.15 8.34
C PHE A 76 2.48 -4.07 7.61
N CYS A 77 3.46 -3.47 6.91
CA CYS A 77 4.47 -4.23 6.18
C CYS A 77 5.34 -5.09 7.12
N GLN A 78 5.76 -4.56 8.27
CA GLN A 78 6.54 -5.30 9.26
C GLN A 78 5.78 -6.51 9.82
N ASP A 79 4.51 -6.34 10.17
CA ASP A 79 3.67 -7.42 10.68
C ASP A 79 3.46 -8.52 9.64
N TYR A 80 3.24 -8.13 8.38
CA TYR A 80 3.15 -9.07 7.29
C TYR A 80 4.44 -9.88 7.12
N LEU A 81 5.61 -9.21 7.13
CA LEU A 81 6.91 -9.86 6.99
C LEU A 81 7.20 -10.79 8.18
N GLU A 82 6.87 -10.39 9.40
CA GLU A 82 7.03 -11.23 10.59
C GLU A 82 6.16 -12.48 10.51
N THR A 83 4.88 -12.34 10.09
CA THR A 83 3.96 -13.48 9.89
C THR A 83 4.48 -14.43 8.80
N ALA A 84 5.04 -13.89 7.73
CA ALA A 84 5.62 -14.64 6.63
C ALA A 84 7.04 -15.19 6.92
N SER A 85 7.56 -15.02 8.14
CA SER A 85 8.93 -15.38 8.55
C SER A 85 10.00 -14.80 7.60
N ARG A 86 9.79 -13.57 7.14
CA ARG A 86 10.72 -12.82 6.29
C ARG A 86 11.51 -11.78 7.09
N PRO A 87 12.68 -11.38 6.60
CA PRO A 87 13.48 -10.31 7.23
C PRO A 87 12.70 -9.01 7.33
N LYS A 88 12.91 -8.28 8.42
CA LYS A 88 12.37 -6.92 8.60
C LYS A 88 12.99 -5.94 7.62
N LEU A 89 12.22 -4.92 7.24
CA LEU A 89 12.70 -3.78 6.46
C LEU A 89 13.14 -2.64 7.37
N GLY A 90 14.27 -2.03 7.04
CA GLY A 90 14.65 -0.73 7.61
C GLY A 90 13.93 0.41 6.87
N PHE A 91 13.47 1.40 7.63
CA PHE A 91 12.85 2.60 7.05
C PHE A 91 13.62 3.85 7.47
N THR A 92 13.95 4.69 6.50
CA THR A 92 14.49 6.04 6.74
C THR A 92 13.62 7.06 6.02
N ARG A 93 13.42 8.22 6.65
CA ARG A 93 12.56 9.28 6.12
C ARG A 93 13.22 10.65 6.23
N ASP A 94 13.06 11.44 5.18
CA ASP A 94 13.41 12.86 5.12
C ASP A 94 12.22 13.60 4.52
N ILE A 95 11.35 14.09 5.39
CA ILE A 95 10.03 14.64 5.04
C ILE A 95 10.02 16.12 5.48
N ASP A 96 9.70 16.98 4.55
CA ASP A 96 9.43 18.38 4.85
C ASP A 96 8.23 18.46 5.81
N PRO A 97 8.34 19.10 6.98
CA PRO A 97 7.23 19.22 7.94
C PRO A 97 5.97 19.87 7.36
N GLU A 98 6.14 20.73 6.35
CA GLU A 98 5.02 21.41 5.67
C GLU A 98 4.45 20.59 4.50
N PHE A 99 5.01 19.42 4.22
CA PHE A 99 4.52 18.58 3.13
C PHE A 99 3.10 18.05 3.43
N ARG A 100 2.19 18.26 2.50
CA ARG A 100 0.81 17.78 2.60
C ARG A 100 0.39 17.10 1.30
N LEU A 101 -0.32 15.99 1.45
CA LEU A 101 -0.93 15.25 0.35
C LEU A 101 -2.37 15.72 0.12
N LYS A 102 -2.80 15.66 -1.14
CA LYS A 102 -4.22 15.74 -1.47
C LYS A 102 -4.82 14.34 -1.45
N GLY A 103 -6.06 14.24 -0.99
CA GLY A 103 -6.82 13.00 -1.01
C GLY A 103 -6.79 12.24 0.32
N ASP A 104 -7.31 11.04 0.26
CA ASP A 104 -7.57 10.20 1.44
C ASP A 104 -6.30 9.53 1.96
N PRO A 105 -6.03 9.60 3.28
CA PRO A 105 -4.92 8.90 3.93
C PRO A 105 -4.88 7.41 3.62
N ALA A 106 -6.03 6.72 3.57
CA ALA A 106 -6.09 5.28 3.32
C ALA A 106 -5.67 4.91 1.89
N GLN A 107 -5.95 5.77 0.91
CA GLN A 107 -5.47 5.58 -0.45
C GLN A 107 -3.94 5.68 -0.50
N TRP A 108 -3.37 6.68 0.15
CA TRP A 108 -1.91 6.86 0.22
C TRP A 108 -1.22 5.76 1.03
N GLU A 109 -1.84 5.29 2.12
CA GLU A 109 -1.36 4.12 2.85
C GLU A 109 -1.29 2.89 1.93
N ARG A 110 -2.33 2.67 1.10
CA ARG A 110 -2.35 1.58 0.11
C ARG A 110 -1.24 1.73 -0.94
N VAL A 111 -0.95 2.96 -1.39
CA VAL A 111 0.18 3.23 -2.29
C VAL A 111 1.49 2.79 -1.63
N LEU A 112 1.76 3.25 -0.41
CA LEU A 112 3.00 2.96 0.29
C LEU A 112 3.14 1.47 0.62
N VAL A 113 2.09 0.81 1.10
CA VAL A 113 2.08 -0.64 1.35
C VAL A 113 2.46 -1.42 0.09
N ASN A 114 1.88 -1.07 -1.07
CA ASN A 114 2.23 -1.74 -2.33
C ASN A 114 3.70 -1.55 -2.69
N LEU A 115 4.25 -0.34 -2.54
CA LEU A 115 5.66 -0.08 -2.82
C LEU A 115 6.57 -0.83 -1.83
N PHE A 116 6.27 -0.80 -0.53
CA PHE A 116 7.08 -1.45 0.50
C PHE A 116 7.08 -2.98 0.35
N LEU A 117 5.92 -3.58 0.10
CA LEU A 117 5.84 -5.03 -0.15
C LEU A 117 6.56 -5.43 -1.43
N ASN A 118 6.51 -4.62 -2.49
CA ASN A 118 7.27 -4.87 -3.71
C ASN A 118 8.78 -4.85 -3.45
N SER A 119 9.28 -3.88 -2.69
CA SER A 119 10.69 -3.81 -2.28
C SER A 119 11.11 -5.02 -1.44
N ALA A 120 10.29 -5.40 -0.45
CA ALA A 120 10.54 -6.60 0.37
C ALA A 120 10.57 -7.88 -0.48
N GLN A 121 9.64 -8.02 -1.42
CA GLN A 121 9.59 -9.17 -2.34
C GLN A 121 10.76 -9.20 -3.32
N ALA A 122 11.32 -8.05 -3.67
CA ALA A 122 12.53 -7.95 -4.48
C ALA A 122 13.81 -8.28 -3.69
N GLY A 123 13.73 -8.36 -2.36
CA GLY A 123 14.86 -8.67 -1.49
C GLY A 123 15.58 -7.44 -0.96
N ALA A 124 14.97 -6.27 -1.03
CA ALA A 124 15.48 -5.06 -0.39
C ALA A 124 15.51 -5.24 1.13
N LYS A 125 16.44 -4.55 1.78
CA LYS A 125 16.59 -4.51 3.24
C LYS A 125 16.20 -3.15 3.81
N ASN A 126 16.35 -2.09 3.03
CA ASN A 126 16.11 -0.73 3.46
C ASN A 126 15.27 0.02 2.42
N ILE A 127 14.33 0.83 2.93
CA ILE A 127 13.51 1.76 2.16
C ILE A 127 13.79 3.16 2.68
N ARG A 128 13.99 4.09 1.75
CA ARG A 128 14.11 5.51 2.04
C ARG A 128 12.93 6.25 1.43
N ILE A 129 12.30 7.10 2.24
CA ILE A 129 11.21 7.97 1.82
C ILE A 129 11.69 9.42 1.94
N HIS A 130 11.60 10.16 0.84
CA HIS A 130 11.87 11.59 0.81
C HIS A 130 10.64 12.30 0.27
N ALA A 131 10.23 13.41 0.93
CA ALA A 131 9.13 14.22 0.42
C ALA A 131 9.41 15.70 0.60
N ARG A 132 9.34 16.45 -0.50
CA ARG A 132 9.58 17.88 -0.52
C ARG A 132 8.85 18.54 -1.70
N GLY A 133 8.32 19.74 -1.48
CA GLY A 133 7.57 20.47 -2.51
C GLY A 133 6.32 19.70 -2.94
N LEU A 134 6.30 19.18 -4.16
CA LEU A 134 5.21 18.39 -4.72
C LEU A 134 5.65 16.95 -5.04
N GLU A 135 6.76 16.49 -4.50
CA GLU A 135 7.30 15.17 -4.83
C GLU A 135 7.44 14.29 -3.59
N ILE A 136 7.08 13.02 -3.77
CA ILE A 136 7.41 11.93 -2.86
C ILE A 136 8.29 10.96 -3.64
N VAL A 137 9.45 10.63 -3.08
CA VAL A 137 10.37 9.64 -3.63
C VAL A 137 10.47 8.47 -2.65
N VAL A 138 10.15 7.28 -3.12
CA VAL A 138 10.36 6.03 -2.38
C VAL A 138 11.44 5.25 -3.10
N SER A 139 12.53 4.96 -2.42
CA SER A 139 13.66 4.20 -2.98
C SER A 139 14.04 3.04 -2.08
N ASP A 140 14.49 1.96 -2.68
CA ASP A 140 14.98 0.77 -1.98
C ASP A 140 16.43 0.43 -2.36
N ASP A 141 17.03 -0.48 -1.60
CA ASP A 141 18.37 -1.02 -1.82
C ASP A 141 18.35 -2.42 -2.45
N GLY A 142 17.26 -2.79 -3.11
CA GLY A 142 17.11 -4.06 -3.80
C GLY A 142 17.87 -4.13 -5.13
N PRO A 143 17.62 -5.15 -5.94
CA PRO A 143 18.30 -5.35 -7.23
C PRO A 143 17.83 -4.36 -8.32
N GLY A 144 16.81 -3.54 -8.04
CA GLY A 144 16.20 -2.66 -9.04
C GLY A 144 15.20 -3.40 -9.94
N ILE A 145 14.81 -2.71 -11.01
CA ILE A 145 13.81 -3.15 -11.98
C ILE A 145 14.52 -3.50 -13.27
N ALA A 146 14.21 -4.66 -13.86
CA ALA A 146 14.75 -5.04 -15.16
C ALA A 146 14.38 -3.98 -16.23
N PRO A 147 15.35 -3.51 -17.02
CA PRO A 147 15.14 -2.39 -17.95
C PRO A 147 13.97 -2.60 -18.92
N GLU A 148 13.74 -3.84 -19.34
CA GLU A 148 12.64 -4.22 -20.23
C GLU A 148 11.26 -4.12 -19.58
N LEU A 149 11.19 -4.08 -18.24
CA LEU A 149 9.95 -3.95 -17.49
C LEU A 149 9.60 -2.49 -17.19
N LEU A 150 10.59 -1.59 -17.06
CA LEU A 150 10.37 -0.19 -16.72
C LEU A 150 9.27 0.51 -17.54
N PRO A 151 9.19 0.34 -18.89
CA PRO A 151 8.15 1.01 -19.68
C PRO A 151 6.73 0.55 -19.40
N ARG A 152 6.56 -0.63 -18.81
CA ARG A 152 5.26 -1.28 -18.62
C ARG A 152 4.95 -1.68 -17.18
N ILE A 153 5.82 -1.32 -16.23
CA ILE A 153 5.72 -1.79 -14.82
C ILE A 153 4.40 -1.40 -14.14
N PHE A 154 3.74 -0.34 -14.62
CA PHE A 154 2.47 0.15 -14.12
C PHE A 154 1.25 -0.39 -14.90
N GLN A 155 1.44 -1.28 -15.88
CA GLN A 155 0.33 -1.92 -16.59
C GLN A 155 -0.25 -3.05 -15.75
N GLU A 156 -1.52 -3.40 -16.00
CA GLU A 156 -2.15 -4.54 -15.35
C GLU A 156 -1.39 -5.83 -15.63
N ARG A 157 -1.27 -6.66 -14.59
CA ARG A 157 -0.72 -8.02 -14.66
C ARG A 157 0.73 -8.12 -15.13
N VAL A 158 1.50 -7.05 -15.03
CA VAL A 158 2.95 -7.12 -15.19
C VAL A 158 3.55 -7.64 -13.88
N SER A 159 3.73 -8.94 -13.78
CA SER A 159 4.41 -9.58 -12.66
C SER A 159 5.29 -10.71 -13.16
N THR A 160 6.49 -10.78 -12.62
CA THR A 160 7.42 -11.91 -12.84
C THR A 160 7.19 -13.07 -11.87
N LYS A 161 6.31 -12.92 -10.87
CA LYS A 161 6.29 -13.81 -9.68
C LYS A 161 4.99 -14.56 -9.41
N SER A 162 3.82 -14.09 -9.83
CA SER A 162 2.54 -14.84 -9.80
C SER A 162 1.37 -14.03 -10.38
N ILE A 163 0.27 -14.71 -10.69
CA ILE A 163 -0.96 -14.11 -11.28
C ILE A 163 -1.62 -13.08 -10.33
N ILE A 164 -1.38 -13.18 -9.00
CA ILE A 164 -1.99 -12.32 -7.98
C ILE A 164 -1.15 -11.06 -7.73
N SER A 165 0.16 -11.06 -8.01
CA SER A 165 1.07 -9.97 -7.64
C SER A 165 1.21 -8.85 -8.68
N GLY A 166 0.59 -8.97 -9.86
CA GLY A 166 0.74 -7.98 -10.94
C GLY A 166 -0.15 -6.73 -10.84
N LEU A 167 -0.93 -6.57 -9.78
CA LEU A 167 -1.86 -5.45 -9.63
C LEU A 167 -1.34 -4.31 -8.74
N GLY A 168 -0.32 -4.56 -7.92
CA GLY A 168 0.14 -3.59 -6.91
C GLY A 168 0.59 -2.25 -7.50
N LEU A 169 1.43 -2.27 -8.52
CA LEU A 169 1.93 -1.04 -9.15
C LEU A 169 0.87 -0.37 -10.05
N PHE A 170 -0.03 -1.14 -10.65
CA PHE A 170 -1.19 -0.59 -11.33
C PHE A 170 -2.08 0.19 -10.36
N VAL A 171 -2.33 -0.35 -9.17
CA VAL A 171 -3.08 0.34 -8.10
C VAL A 171 -2.37 1.61 -7.65
N VAL A 172 -1.03 1.57 -7.48
CA VAL A 172 -0.22 2.76 -7.18
C VAL A 172 -0.47 3.85 -8.21
N LYS A 173 -0.34 3.52 -9.51
CA LYS A 173 -0.58 4.47 -10.59
C LYS A 173 -2.00 5.03 -10.55
N SER A 174 -3.00 4.17 -10.44
CA SER A 174 -4.41 4.57 -10.43
C SER A 174 -4.72 5.56 -9.31
N ILE A 175 -4.24 5.30 -8.08
CA ILE A 175 -4.47 6.19 -6.94
C ILE A 175 -3.76 7.54 -7.13
N VAL A 176 -2.49 7.52 -7.55
CA VAL A 176 -1.73 8.76 -7.78
C VAL A 176 -2.41 9.63 -8.85
N GLU A 177 -2.84 9.03 -9.96
CA GLU A 177 -3.53 9.75 -11.05
C GLU A 177 -4.92 10.26 -10.64
N GLN A 178 -5.69 9.51 -9.85
CA GLN A 178 -6.97 9.95 -9.29
C GLN A 178 -6.83 11.19 -8.39
N ASN A 179 -5.69 11.31 -7.71
CA ASN A 179 -5.37 12.49 -6.89
C ASN A 179 -4.68 13.62 -7.70
N GLY A 180 -4.69 13.53 -9.04
CA GLY A 180 -4.16 14.55 -9.94
C GLY A 180 -2.64 14.52 -10.09
N GLY A 181 -2.00 13.47 -9.58
CA GLY A 181 -0.55 13.30 -9.62
C GLY A 181 -0.06 12.45 -10.80
N LYS A 182 1.24 12.18 -10.79
CA LYS A 182 1.91 11.29 -11.74
C LYS A 182 2.96 10.46 -11.01
N VAL A 183 3.05 9.17 -11.35
CA VAL A 183 4.10 8.28 -10.84
C VAL A 183 5.04 7.83 -11.95
N THR A 184 6.32 7.77 -11.62
CA THR A 184 7.38 7.22 -12.49
C THR A 184 8.24 6.24 -11.71
N ALA A 185 8.92 5.34 -12.41
CA ALA A 185 9.86 4.40 -11.83
C ALA A 185 11.19 4.45 -12.58
N ALA A 186 12.28 4.30 -11.85
CA ALA A 186 13.64 4.23 -12.39
C ALA A 186 14.49 3.33 -11.49
N ASN A 187 15.69 3.00 -11.92
CA ASN A 187 16.70 2.40 -11.06
C ASN A 187 17.61 3.50 -10.49
N GLY A 188 17.96 3.36 -9.23
CA GLY A 188 18.89 4.25 -8.56
C GLY A 188 20.32 4.09 -9.07
N PRO A 189 21.18 5.13 -8.92
CA PRO A 189 22.56 5.08 -9.39
C PRO A 189 23.43 4.03 -8.67
N SER A 190 23.05 3.66 -7.45
CA SER A 190 23.72 2.64 -6.64
C SER A 190 22.99 1.30 -6.63
N GLY A 191 22.03 1.11 -7.54
CA GLY A 191 21.07 0.00 -7.52
C GLY A 191 19.77 0.37 -6.82
N GLY A 192 18.86 -0.61 -6.72
CA GLY A 192 17.53 -0.43 -6.12
C GLY A 192 16.52 0.23 -7.06
N ALA A 193 15.25 0.11 -6.72
CA ALA A 193 14.18 0.79 -7.43
C ALA A 193 13.90 2.16 -6.81
N VAL A 194 13.53 3.12 -7.66
CA VAL A 194 13.15 4.48 -7.27
C VAL A 194 11.79 4.79 -7.88
N PHE A 195 10.82 5.05 -7.05
CA PHE A 195 9.48 5.48 -7.44
C PHE A 195 9.31 6.95 -7.06
N THR A 196 9.05 7.79 -8.06
CA THR A 196 8.80 9.22 -7.86
C THR A 196 7.33 9.52 -8.15
N MET A 197 6.65 10.06 -7.17
CA MET A 197 5.25 10.50 -7.26
C MET A 197 5.22 12.03 -7.17
N ARG A 198 4.70 12.66 -8.19
CA ARG A 198 4.42 14.09 -8.20
C ARG A 198 2.94 14.27 -7.86
N VAL A 199 2.60 15.02 -6.81
CA VAL A 199 1.28 15.13 -6.19
C VAL A 199 0.78 16.57 -6.15
#